data_05409f385515d782e55d9c7df51ef6ad
#
_entry.id   05409f385515d782e55d9c7df51ef6ad
#
_cell.length_a   1.000
_cell.length_b   1.000
_cell.length_c   1.000
_cell.angle_alpha   90.00
_cell.angle_beta   90.00
_cell.angle_gamma   90.00
#
_symmetry.space_group_name_H-M   'P 1'
#
loop_
_entity.id
_entity.type
_entity.pdbx_description
1 polymer ?
#
loop_
_entity_poly.entity_id
_entity_poly.type
_entity_poly.pdbx_seq_one_letter_code
_entity_poly.pdbx_strand_id
1 'polypeptide(L)'
;MFNCMEIVWTEQAISDLSEIEDYIAQDKPQAVERVAAHLVSSVEHLAEFPHLGKPGRRPGTRELIIPPYVLTYRFRPERLEILSVWHGHRRENR
;
A
#
# COMPACT_ATOMS: atom_id res chain seq x y z
N MET A 1 1.74 4.16 26.19
CA MET A 1 2.27 3.55 25.29
C MET A 1 1.39 3.14 24.21
N PHE A 2 1.84 3.23 23.10
CA PHE A 2 1.05 2.98 22.01
C PHE A 2 1.36 1.68 21.47
N ASN A 3 0.35 0.96 21.07
CA ASN A 3 0.58 -0.28 20.46
C ASN A 3 0.53 -0.08 19.00
N CYS A 4 1.65 0.19 18.43
CA CYS A 4 1.71 0.24 16.99
C CYS A 4 1.62 -1.16 16.49
N MET A 5 0.81 -1.38 15.48
CA MET A 5 0.75 -2.66 14.82
C MET A 5 2.08 -2.92 14.14
N GLU A 6 2.46 -4.18 14.11
CA GLU A 6 3.60 -4.58 13.29
C GLU A 6 3.19 -4.46 11.82
N ILE A 7 3.99 -3.79 11.02
CA ILE A 7 3.72 -3.62 9.60
C ILE A 7 4.52 -4.65 8.83
N VAL A 8 3.82 -5.49 8.07
CA VAL A 8 4.47 -6.52 7.28
C VAL A 8 4.14 -6.29 5.82
N TRP A 9 5.17 -6.10 5.00
CA TRP A 9 5.02 -6.00 3.56
C TRP A 9 5.24 -7.38 2.99
N THR A 10 4.22 -7.92 2.34
CA THR A 10 4.35 -9.23 1.71
C THR A 10 5.30 -9.13 0.53
N GLU A 11 5.78 -10.27 0.07
CA GLU A 11 6.64 -10.30 -1.11
C GLU A 11 5.96 -9.66 -2.31
N GLN A 12 4.67 -9.92 -2.47
CA GLN A 12 3.94 -9.33 -3.58
C GLN A 12 3.93 -7.81 -3.48
N ALA A 13 3.69 -7.29 -2.28
CA ALA A 13 3.66 -5.84 -2.10
C ALA A 13 5.02 -5.21 -2.34
N ILE A 14 6.08 -5.88 -1.91
CA ILE A 14 7.44 -5.38 -2.15
C ILE A 14 7.73 -5.35 -3.65
N SER A 15 7.36 -6.42 -4.34
CA SER A 15 7.55 -6.48 -5.78
C SER A 15 6.75 -5.41 -6.49
N ASP A 16 5.50 -5.19 -6.05
CA ASP A 16 4.65 -4.16 -6.63
C ASP A 16 5.28 -2.78 -6.46
N LEU A 17 5.78 -2.50 -5.27
CA LEU A 17 6.39 -1.20 -5.01
C LEU A 17 7.63 -1.00 -5.88
N SER A 18 8.43 -2.05 -6.02
CA SER A 18 9.61 -1.98 -6.86
C SER A 18 9.24 -1.68 -8.31
N GLU A 19 8.17 -2.30 -8.82
CA GLU A 19 7.73 -2.04 -10.18
C GLU A 19 7.26 -0.60 -10.35
N ILE A 20 6.57 -0.08 -9.34
CA ILE A 20 6.12 1.30 -9.38
C ILE A 20 7.33 2.24 -9.44
N GLU A 21 8.33 1.95 -8.61
CA GLU A 21 9.54 2.77 -8.59
C GLU A 21 10.26 2.73 -9.93
N ASP A 22 10.36 1.54 -10.52
CA ASP A 22 11.02 1.42 -11.82
C ASP A 22 10.29 2.18 -12.91
N TYR A 23 8.96 2.11 -12.89
CA TYR A 23 8.16 2.81 -13.88
C TYR A 23 8.34 4.31 -13.76
N ILE A 24 8.31 4.83 -12.54
CA ILE A 24 8.49 6.26 -12.31
C ILE A 24 9.89 6.70 -12.72
N ALA A 25 10.89 5.86 -12.43
CA ALA A 25 12.27 6.21 -12.74
C ALA A 25 12.52 6.37 -14.23
N GLN A 26 11.73 5.70 -15.06
CA GLN A 26 11.89 5.82 -16.50
C GLN A 26 11.54 7.22 -17.00
N ASP A 27 10.63 7.88 -16.32
CA ASP A 27 10.15 9.18 -16.76
C ASP A 27 10.64 10.29 -15.84
N LYS A 28 10.53 10.11 -14.54
CA LYS A 28 10.88 11.14 -13.58
C LYS A 28 11.65 10.54 -12.42
N PRO A 29 12.92 10.22 -12.61
CA PRO A 29 13.67 9.58 -11.54
C PRO A 29 13.70 10.38 -10.24
N GLN A 30 13.58 11.70 -10.35
CA GLN A 30 13.60 12.53 -9.16
C GLN A 30 12.32 12.39 -8.33
N ALA A 31 11.28 11.75 -8.88
CA ALA A 31 10.03 11.58 -8.15
C ALA A 31 9.97 10.26 -7.38
N VAL A 32 10.93 9.36 -7.59
CA VAL A 32 10.85 8.02 -7.01
C VAL A 32 10.79 8.08 -5.50
N GLU A 33 11.70 8.83 -4.89
CA GLU A 33 11.74 8.89 -3.43
C GLU A 33 10.50 9.52 -2.86
N ARG A 34 9.98 10.54 -3.52
CA ARG A 34 8.80 11.22 -3.02
C ARG A 34 7.59 10.28 -3.03
N VAL A 35 7.41 9.55 -4.12
CA VAL A 35 6.27 8.63 -4.22
C VAL A 35 6.42 7.50 -3.21
N ALA A 36 7.61 6.92 -3.10
CA ALA A 36 7.84 5.84 -2.16
C ALA A 36 7.59 6.32 -0.72
N ALA A 37 8.07 7.51 -0.39
CA ALA A 37 7.88 8.04 0.95
C ALA A 37 6.41 8.27 1.25
N HIS A 38 5.65 8.73 0.25
CA HIS A 38 4.23 8.96 0.43
C HIS A 38 3.49 7.64 0.69
N LEU A 39 3.85 6.59 -0.04
CA LEU A 39 3.22 5.30 0.16
C LEU A 39 3.55 4.73 1.54
N VAL A 40 4.81 4.83 1.94
CA VAL A 40 5.22 4.33 3.26
C VAL A 40 4.55 5.11 4.37
N SER A 41 4.48 6.43 4.23
CA SER A 41 3.82 7.26 5.22
C SER A 41 2.34 6.91 5.36
N SER A 42 1.69 6.60 4.24
CA SER A 42 0.29 6.21 4.27
C SER A 42 0.10 4.88 4.99
N VAL A 43 1.04 3.97 4.83
CA VAL A 43 0.98 2.69 5.53
C VAL A 43 1.15 2.89 7.03
N GLU A 44 2.05 3.79 7.42
CA GLU A 44 2.23 4.08 8.84
C GLU A 44 0.97 4.66 9.44
N HIS A 45 0.27 5.49 8.67
CA HIS A 45 -1.00 6.05 9.12
C HIS A 45 -2.04 4.95 9.29
N LEU A 46 -2.05 3.96 8.38
CA LEU A 46 -2.96 2.83 8.51
C LEU A 46 -2.69 2.03 9.78
N ALA A 47 -1.45 1.96 10.22
CA ALA A 47 -1.14 1.21 11.44
C ALA A 47 -1.81 1.85 12.64
N GLU A 48 -2.08 3.15 12.59
CA GLU A 48 -2.81 3.83 13.64
C GLU A 48 -4.32 3.74 13.44
N PHE A 49 -4.76 3.70 12.19
CA PHE A 49 -6.18 3.72 11.88
C PHE A 49 -6.50 2.64 10.84
N PRO A 50 -6.47 1.37 11.26
CA PRO A 50 -6.58 0.29 10.28
C PRO A 50 -7.93 0.19 9.58
N HIS A 51 -8.95 0.84 10.09
CA HIS A 51 -10.26 0.84 9.42
C HIS A 51 -10.40 1.94 8.39
N LEU A 52 -9.33 2.68 8.13
CA LEU A 52 -9.38 3.81 7.23
C LEU A 52 -9.77 3.43 5.81
N GLY A 53 -9.29 2.28 5.34
CA GLY A 53 -9.63 1.83 3.99
C GLY A 53 -11.04 1.27 3.91
N LYS A 54 -11.54 1.15 2.69
CA LYS A 54 -12.85 0.57 2.47
C LYS A 54 -12.73 -0.94 2.29
N PRO A 55 -13.83 -1.69 2.42
CA PRO A 55 -13.76 -3.13 2.20
C PRO A 55 -13.23 -3.44 0.81
N GLY A 56 -12.34 -4.42 0.74
CA GLY A 56 -11.73 -4.82 -0.51
C GLY A 56 -12.56 -5.87 -1.22
N ARG A 57 -12.06 -6.30 -2.37
CA ARG A 57 -12.77 -7.28 -3.17
C ARG A 57 -12.83 -8.63 -2.52
N ARG A 58 -11.74 -9.02 -1.85
CA ARG A 58 -11.70 -10.31 -1.20
C ARG A 58 -12.16 -10.16 0.24
N PRO A 59 -12.85 -11.14 0.76
CA PRO A 59 -13.27 -11.09 2.16
C PRO A 59 -12.07 -10.89 3.07
N GLY A 60 -12.23 -10.02 4.05
CA GLY A 60 -11.18 -9.79 5.03
C GLY A 60 -10.11 -8.81 4.60
N THR A 61 -10.22 -8.28 3.38
CA THR A 61 -9.25 -7.28 2.93
C THR A 61 -9.88 -5.90 2.88
N ARG A 62 -9.01 -4.90 2.83
CA ARG A 62 -9.44 -3.52 2.69
C ARG A 62 -8.55 -2.83 1.67
N GLU A 63 -9.03 -1.73 1.13
CA GLU A 63 -8.30 -0.97 0.12
C GLU A 63 -8.21 0.48 0.54
N LEU A 64 -7.01 1.03 0.46
CA LEU A 64 -6.79 2.45 0.71
C LEU A 64 -6.39 3.10 -0.60
N ILE A 65 -7.10 4.17 -0.97
CA ILE A 65 -6.80 4.90 -2.19
C ILE A 65 -5.73 5.93 -1.87
N ILE A 66 -4.60 5.82 -2.53
CA ILE A 66 -3.49 6.77 -2.42
C ILE A 66 -3.20 7.21 -3.86
N PRO A 67 -4.00 8.15 -4.39
CA PRO A 67 -3.99 8.41 -5.83
C PRO A 67 -2.59 8.60 -6.38
N PRO A 68 -2.28 8.01 -7.50
CA PRO A 68 -3.15 7.19 -8.36
C PRO A 68 -3.12 5.70 -8.02
N TYR A 69 -2.64 5.34 -6.82
CA TYR A 69 -2.45 3.96 -6.45
C TYR A 69 -3.56 3.48 -5.53
N VAL A 70 -3.73 2.17 -5.49
CA VAL A 70 -4.63 1.50 -4.57
C VAL A 70 -3.81 0.49 -3.81
N LEU A 71 -3.91 0.52 -2.50
CA LEU A 71 -3.15 -0.36 -1.63
C LEU A 71 -4.13 -1.33 -0.98
N THR A 72 -3.88 -2.62 -1.13
CA THR A 72 -4.71 -3.64 -0.50
C THR A 72 -4.00 -4.14 0.74
N TYR A 73 -4.74 -4.23 1.82
CA TYR A 73 -4.17 -4.66 3.08
C TYR A 73 -5.20 -5.44 3.88
N ARG A 74 -4.73 -6.07 4.93
CA ARG A 74 -5.62 -6.64 5.94
C ARG A 74 -4.94 -6.49 7.28
N PHE A 75 -5.70 -6.59 8.35
CA PHE A 75 -5.09 -6.43 9.66
C PHE A 75 -5.72 -7.36 10.67
N ARG A 76 -4.91 -7.71 11.66
CA ARG A 76 -5.32 -8.42 12.85
C ARG A 76 -4.93 -7.54 14.01
N PRO A 77 -5.29 -7.89 15.23
CA PRO A 77 -5.05 -6.95 16.35
C PRO A 77 -3.63 -6.44 16.45
N GLU A 78 -2.64 -7.23 16.04
CA GLU A 78 -1.26 -6.81 16.21
C GLU A 78 -0.47 -6.68 14.93
N ARG A 79 -1.11 -6.88 13.78
CA ARG A 79 -0.36 -6.95 12.54
C ARG A 79 -1.14 -6.33 11.39
N LEU A 80 -0.45 -5.47 10.65
CA LEU A 80 -0.98 -4.90 9.43
C LEU A 80 -0.19 -5.50 8.28
N GLU A 81 -0.88 -6.19 7.37
CA GLU A 81 -0.23 -6.84 6.24
C GLU A 81 -0.57 -6.10 4.97
N ILE A 82 0.46 -5.65 4.27
CA ILE A 82 0.28 -4.98 2.98
C ILE A 82 0.36 -6.06 1.92
N LEU A 83 -0.75 -6.27 1.22
CA LEU A 83 -0.87 -7.39 0.31
C LEU A 83 -0.46 -7.04 -1.11
N SER A 84 -0.81 -5.84 -1.56
CA SER A 84 -0.46 -5.43 -2.92
C SER A 84 -0.62 -3.93 -3.06
N VAL A 85 0.04 -3.38 -4.08
CA VAL A 85 -0.09 -1.97 -4.44
C VAL A 85 -0.20 -1.93 -5.95
N TRP A 86 -1.21 -1.27 -6.49
CA TRP A 86 -1.33 -1.20 -7.93
C TRP A 86 -1.82 0.18 -8.35
N HIS A 87 -1.63 0.48 -9.63
CA HIS A 87 -2.12 1.71 -10.21
C HIS A 87 -3.62 1.54 -10.45
N GLY A 88 -4.39 2.52 -10.02
CA GLY A 88 -5.84 2.40 -10.09
C GLY A 88 -6.39 2.13 -11.49
N HIS A 89 -5.69 2.62 -12.51
CA HIS A 89 -6.15 2.40 -13.88
C HIS A 89 -5.94 0.98 -14.38
N ARG A 90 -5.14 0.19 -13.68
CA ARG A 90 -4.89 -1.18 -14.11
C ARG A 90 -5.73 -2.18 -13.39
N ARG A 91 -6.56 -1.70 -12.52
CA ARG A 91 -7.24 -2.57 -11.61
C ARG A 91 -8.16 -3.56 -12.29
N GLU A 92 -8.87 -3.12 -13.32
CA GLU A 92 -9.80 -4.00 -13.94
C GLU A 92 -9.18 -4.94 -14.91
N ASN A 93 -7.90 -4.90 -15.09
CA ASN A 93 -7.23 -5.81 -15.99
C ASN A 93 -6.91 -7.13 -15.35
N ARG A 94 -7.43 -7.38 -14.20
CA ARG A 94 -7.13 -8.59 -13.51
C ARG A 94 -8.23 -9.56 -13.42
#